data_594f32c0e036f9e0922c4b7bdf68b1c9
#
_entry.id   594f32c0e036f9e0922c4b7bdf68b1c9
#
_cell.length_a   1.000
_cell.length_b   1.000
_cell.length_c   1.000
_cell.angle_alpha   90.00
_cell.angle_beta   90.00
_cell.angle_gamma   90.00
#
_symmetry.space_group_name_H-M   'P 1'
#
loop_
_entity.id
_entity.type
_entity.pdbx_description
1 polymer ?
#
loop_
_entity_poly.entity_id
_entity_poly.type
_entity_poly.pdbx_seq_one_letter_code
_entity_poly.pdbx_strand_id
1 'polypeptide(L)'
;MKHSRFYQTVVAIAMMLMGWLPSLAHDFEVDGICYNILSDNSVEVTYNGSSYNNDYEDVIIPETVTHDGSTYSVTSIGERAFYDSKLTSIKIPNSVTGIGNSAFAFCTSLTSLEIPNSVTSIGSYAFIECSSLASIEIPNGVTDIDERVFSFCTSLTSLEIPNSVTSIGSSAFYHCQGLTSIEIPDSVTSIGDYAFSGCSGLTSAVIGNGVTNIGERAFVYCSSLTSVEIRNGVTSIGVRMFEGCTSLTSVEIPNSVTCIDVEAFNMCTSLTSIEIPNSVTSIENHAFFNCTSLTNIEIPDSVTSIGSFAFDGCTSLSSVVIGNGVTSIGHYVFF
;
A
#
# COMPACT_ATOMS: atom_id res chain seq x y z
N MET A 1 -29.13 28.56 -37.26
CA MET A 1 -29.29 27.55 -36.19
C MET A 1 -29.91 26.23 -36.64
N LYS A 2 -30.77 26.11 -37.65
CA LYS A 2 -31.34 24.83 -38.12
C LYS A 2 -30.36 23.98 -38.96
N HIS A 3 -29.40 24.56 -39.66
CA HIS A 3 -28.41 23.83 -40.47
C HIS A 3 -27.33 23.12 -39.63
N SER A 4 -26.96 23.64 -38.46
CA SER A 4 -25.95 23.02 -37.59
C SER A 4 -26.43 21.71 -36.99
N ARG A 5 -27.68 21.61 -36.53
CA ARG A 5 -28.25 20.36 -36.00
C ARG A 5 -28.40 19.26 -37.06
N PHE A 6 -28.76 19.66 -38.29
CA PHE A 6 -28.89 18.70 -39.39
C PHE A 6 -27.53 18.08 -39.79
N TYR A 7 -26.48 18.91 -39.82
CA TYR A 7 -25.11 18.43 -40.07
C TYR A 7 -24.59 17.52 -38.98
N GLN A 8 -24.85 17.85 -37.72
CA GLN A 8 -24.45 16.98 -36.57
C GLN A 8 -25.19 15.64 -36.63
N THR A 9 -26.48 15.61 -36.95
CA THR A 9 -27.25 14.39 -37.04
C THR A 9 -26.78 13.53 -38.25
N VAL A 10 -26.46 14.15 -39.38
CA VAL A 10 -25.97 13.42 -40.58
C VAL A 10 -24.55 12.87 -40.37
N VAL A 11 -23.68 13.62 -39.63
CA VAL A 11 -22.34 13.15 -39.28
C VAL A 11 -22.42 12.00 -38.27
N ALA A 12 -23.32 12.07 -37.28
CA ALA A 12 -23.56 10.99 -36.31
C ALA A 12 -24.09 9.71 -37.02
N ILE A 13 -25.04 9.84 -37.96
CA ILE A 13 -25.57 8.72 -38.74
C ILE A 13 -24.48 8.14 -39.68
N ALA A 14 -23.64 8.98 -40.29
CA ALA A 14 -22.54 8.54 -41.15
C ALA A 14 -21.44 7.82 -40.31
N MET A 15 -21.16 8.23 -39.09
CA MET A 15 -20.26 7.57 -38.18
C MET A 15 -20.82 6.22 -37.69
N MET A 16 -22.14 6.12 -37.47
CA MET A 16 -22.82 4.84 -37.15
C MET A 16 -22.69 3.81 -38.33
N LEU A 17 -22.78 4.28 -39.56
CA LEU A 17 -22.67 3.40 -40.76
C LEU A 17 -21.23 2.97 -41.05
N MET A 18 -20.22 3.66 -40.51
CA MET A 18 -18.80 3.35 -40.72
C MET A 18 -18.15 2.57 -39.55
N GLY A 19 -18.91 2.18 -38.53
CA GLY A 19 -18.34 1.49 -37.34
C GLY A 19 -17.36 2.34 -36.54
N TRP A 20 -17.40 3.67 -36.67
CA TRP A 20 -16.55 4.66 -36.02
C TRP A 20 -17.30 5.49 -34.97
N LEU A 21 -18.30 4.88 -34.31
CA LEU A 21 -18.74 5.46 -33.04
C LEU A 21 -17.64 5.14 -32.02
N PRO A 22 -17.13 6.14 -31.28
CA PRO A 22 -16.48 5.82 -30.03
C PRO A 22 -17.49 4.95 -29.25
N SER A 23 -17.11 3.75 -28.87
CA SER A 23 -17.93 2.94 -27.98
C SER A 23 -18.23 3.85 -26.79
N LEU A 24 -19.50 4.08 -26.48
CA LEU A 24 -19.86 4.69 -25.21
C LEU A 24 -19.18 3.84 -24.14
N ALA A 25 -18.44 4.48 -23.24
CA ALA A 25 -17.72 3.76 -22.19
C ALA A 25 -18.66 3.18 -21.14
N HIS A 26 -19.97 3.35 -21.31
CA HIS A 26 -21.04 2.84 -20.45
C HIS A 26 -22.27 2.50 -21.29
N ASP A 27 -23.11 1.61 -20.76
CA ASP A 27 -24.33 1.17 -21.44
C ASP A 27 -25.48 2.18 -21.29
N PHE A 28 -25.59 2.81 -20.10
CA PHE A 28 -26.61 3.83 -19.83
C PHE A 28 -26.21 4.73 -18.64
N GLU A 29 -26.96 5.83 -18.48
CA GLU A 29 -26.81 6.81 -17.41
C GLU A 29 -28.15 7.04 -16.71
N VAL A 30 -28.14 7.11 -15.37
CA VAL A 30 -29.28 7.50 -14.50
C VAL A 30 -28.77 8.46 -13.45
N ASP A 31 -29.45 9.59 -13.31
CA ASP A 31 -29.14 10.67 -12.33
C ASP A 31 -27.66 11.10 -12.36
N GLY A 32 -27.06 11.13 -13.55
CA GLY A 32 -25.67 11.53 -13.75
C GLY A 32 -24.64 10.44 -13.45
N ILE A 33 -25.05 9.24 -13.04
CA ILE A 33 -24.16 8.10 -12.80
C ILE A 33 -24.24 7.16 -14.00
N CYS A 34 -23.07 6.74 -14.50
CA CYS A 34 -22.94 5.82 -15.64
C CYS A 34 -22.88 4.38 -15.14
N TYR A 35 -23.49 3.48 -15.91
CA TYR A 35 -23.61 2.07 -15.58
C TYR A 35 -23.27 1.17 -16.77
N ASN A 36 -22.61 0.03 -16.49
CA ASN A 36 -22.45 -1.09 -17.40
C ASN A 36 -23.30 -2.26 -16.91
N ILE A 37 -23.95 -2.93 -17.84
CA ILE A 37 -24.72 -4.15 -17.58
C ILE A 37 -23.75 -5.32 -17.47
N LEU A 38 -23.73 -5.98 -16.30
CA LEU A 38 -22.91 -7.17 -16.05
C LEU A 38 -23.66 -8.46 -16.38
N SER A 39 -24.98 -8.45 -16.13
CA SER A 39 -25.89 -9.56 -16.36
C SER A 39 -27.33 -9.06 -16.45
N ASP A 40 -28.30 -9.95 -16.72
CA ASP A 40 -29.72 -9.60 -16.88
C ASP A 40 -30.32 -8.83 -15.68
N ASN A 41 -29.68 -8.90 -14.49
CA ASN A 41 -30.21 -8.30 -13.29
C ASN A 41 -29.18 -7.47 -12.50
N SER A 42 -27.97 -7.25 -13.01
CA SER A 42 -26.90 -6.52 -12.28
C SER A 42 -26.12 -5.56 -13.15
N VAL A 43 -25.67 -4.48 -12.52
CA VAL A 43 -24.83 -3.44 -13.15
C VAL A 43 -23.65 -3.08 -12.23
N GLU A 44 -22.62 -2.55 -12.85
CA GLU A 44 -21.56 -1.81 -12.15
C GLU A 44 -21.69 -0.31 -12.41
N VAL A 45 -21.30 0.48 -11.43
CA VAL A 45 -21.03 1.92 -11.66
C VAL A 45 -19.75 2.04 -12.47
N THR A 46 -19.76 2.88 -13.51
CA THR A 46 -18.61 3.07 -14.39
C THR A 46 -18.38 4.55 -14.71
N TYR A 47 -17.35 4.85 -15.47
CA TYR A 47 -16.99 6.22 -15.82
C TYR A 47 -17.65 6.69 -17.13
N ASN A 48 -17.75 8.02 -17.30
CA ASN A 48 -18.22 8.65 -18.50
C ASN A 48 -17.08 8.76 -19.53
N GLY A 49 -17.06 7.89 -20.53
CA GLY A 49 -15.96 7.62 -21.48
C GLY A 49 -15.34 8.75 -22.29
N SER A 50 -15.71 10.01 -22.08
CA SER A 50 -15.18 11.12 -22.88
C SER A 50 -14.18 12.03 -22.17
N SER A 51 -14.07 11.96 -20.86
CA SER A 51 -13.04 12.63 -20.05
C SER A 51 -13.05 12.08 -18.63
N TYR A 52 -11.88 11.90 -18.03
CA TYR A 52 -11.74 11.58 -16.62
C TYR A 52 -12.17 12.73 -15.67
N ASN A 53 -12.79 13.80 -16.19
CA ASN A 53 -13.34 14.91 -15.45
C ASN A 53 -14.80 14.61 -15.10
N ASN A 54 -15.00 13.72 -14.16
CA ASN A 54 -16.29 13.55 -13.50
C ASN A 54 -16.41 14.66 -12.43
N ASP A 55 -17.20 15.69 -12.71
CA ASP A 55 -17.47 16.78 -11.76
C ASP A 55 -18.38 16.33 -10.60
N TYR A 56 -18.27 15.06 -10.18
CA TYR A 56 -18.97 14.54 -9.00
C TYR A 56 -18.40 15.22 -7.75
N GLU A 57 -19.27 15.82 -6.94
CA GLU A 57 -18.91 16.35 -5.61
C GLU A 57 -19.47 15.46 -4.50
N ASP A 58 -20.80 15.21 -4.55
CA ASP A 58 -21.50 14.33 -3.61
C ASP A 58 -22.30 13.28 -4.39
N VAL A 59 -22.08 12.01 -4.11
CA VAL A 59 -22.72 10.91 -4.84
C VAL A 59 -23.46 9.98 -3.87
N ILE A 60 -24.68 9.62 -4.23
CA ILE A 60 -25.41 8.54 -3.57
C ILE A 60 -25.67 7.46 -4.62
N ILE A 61 -24.99 6.34 -4.50
CA ILE A 61 -25.22 5.18 -5.36
C ILE A 61 -26.47 4.47 -4.84
N PRO A 62 -27.51 4.25 -5.69
CA PRO A 62 -28.71 3.52 -5.28
C PRO A 62 -28.45 2.00 -5.25
N GLU A 63 -29.23 1.25 -4.46
CA GLU A 63 -29.16 -0.24 -4.47
C GLU A 63 -29.61 -0.82 -5.81
N THR A 64 -30.54 -0.15 -6.49
CA THR A 64 -31.09 -0.58 -7.78
C THR A 64 -31.29 0.60 -8.70
N VAL A 65 -31.18 0.37 -10.03
CA VAL A 65 -31.50 1.34 -11.08
C VAL A 65 -32.44 0.73 -12.08
N THR A 66 -33.27 1.58 -12.73
CA THR A 66 -34.22 1.13 -13.76
C THR A 66 -33.84 1.79 -15.10
N HIS A 67 -33.66 0.96 -16.12
CA HIS A 67 -33.38 1.39 -17.49
C HIS A 67 -34.18 0.54 -18.47
N ASP A 68 -34.87 1.16 -19.45
CA ASP A 68 -35.69 0.51 -20.47
C ASP A 68 -36.71 -0.50 -19.90
N GLY A 69 -37.30 -0.17 -18.74
CA GLY A 69 -38.33 -1.01 -18.09
C GLY A 69 -37.76 -2.20 -17.30
N SER A 70 -36.45 -2.41 -17.31
CA SER A 70 -35.75 -3.43 -16.51
C SER A 70 -35.14 -2.80 -15.26
N THR A 71 -35.19 -3.50 -14.12
CA THR A 71 -34.56 -3.07 -12.87
C THR A 71 -33.32 -3.93 -12.60
N TYR A 72 -32.19 -3.26 -12.36
CA TYR A 72 -30.89 -3.86 -12.11
C TYR A 72 -30.43 -3.58 -10.68
N SER A 73 -29.80 -4.55 -10.05
CA SER A 73 -29.07 -4.33 -8.78
C SER A 73 -27.69 -3.75 -9.07
N VAL A 74 -27.29 -2.72 -8.31
CA VAL A 74 -25.93 -2.17 -8.40
C VAL A 74 -25.02 -3.00 -7.50
N THR A 75 -24.17 -3.83 -8.10
CA THR A 75 -23.40 -4.86 -7.38
C THR A 75 -21.91 -4.58 -7.29
N SER A 76 -21.39 -3.62 -8.06
CA SER A 76 -19.97 -3.23 -8.00
C SER A 76 -19.75 -1.78 -8.41
N ILE A 77 -18.60 -1.27 -7.98
CA ILE A 77 -17.99 -0.04 -8.51
C ILE A 77 -16.89 -0.49 -9.45
N GLY A 78 -17.04 -0.19 -10.74
CA GLY A 78 -16.15 -0.65 -11.80
C GLY A 78 -14.79 0.04 -11.81
N GLU A 79 -13.92 -0.44 -12.70
CA GLU A 79 -12.60 0.16 -12.91
C GLU A 79 -12.74 1.65 -13.25
N ARG A 80 -11.96 2.51 -12.56
CA ARG A 80 -11.90 3.96 -12.77
C ARG A 80 -13.24 4.70 -12.68
N ALA A 81 -14.25 4.15 -12.03
CA ALA A 81 -15.60 4.72 -11.97
C ALA A 81 -15.62 6.20 -11.54
N PHE A 82 -14.76 6.58 -10.58
CA PHE A 82 -14.62 7.93 -10.03
C PHE A 82 -13.20 8.48 -10.15
N TYR A 83 -12.43 7.98 -11.13
CA TYR A 83 -11.05 8.39 -11.34
C TYR A 83 -10.94 9.91 -11.54
N ASP A 84 -10.01 10.56 -10.78
CA ASP A 84 -9.71 12.01 -10.85
C ASP A 84 -10.96 12.91 -10.69
N SER A 85 -11.93 12.45 -9.87
CA SER A 85 -13.14 13.21 -9.58
C SER A 85 -12.93 14.18 -8.41
N LYS A 86 -13.76 15.26 -8.38
CA LYS A 86 -13.80 16.23 -7.27
C LYS A 86 -14.59 15.72 -6.07
N LEU A 87 -14.80 14.41 -5.99
CA LEU A 87 -15.63 13.75 -5.00
C LEU A 87 -15.22 14.14 -3.59
N THR A 88 -16.15 14.69 -2.81
CA THR A 88 -15.98 15.03 -1.40
C THR A 88 -16.65 14.00 -0.49
N SER A 89 -17.77 13.44 -0.93
CA SER A 89 -18.48 12.38 -0.25
C SER A 89 -19.14 11.39 -1.21
N ILE A 90 -19.28 10.14 -0.79
CA ILE A 90 -20.00 9.10 -1.52
C ILE A 90 -20.65 8.12 -0.55
N LYS A 91 -21.89 7.77 -0.85
CA LYS A 91 -22.60 6.69 -0.15
C LYS A 91 -22.68 5.46 -1.05
N ILE A 92 -22.05 4.36 -0.61
CA ILE A 92 -22.03 3.07 -1.29
C ILE A 92 -23.11 2.18 -0.65
N PRO A 93 -24.03 1.58 -1.42
CA PRO A 93 -25.08 0.72 -0.89
C PRO A 93 -24.57 -0.68 -0.52
N ASN A 94 -25.31 -1.37 0.36
CA ASN A 94 -25.00 -2.74 0.79
C ASN A 94 -25.12 -3.80 -0.32
N SER A 95 -25.66 -3.45 -1.49
CA SER A 95 -25.68 -4.34 -2.67
C SER A 95 -24.33 -4.46 -3.35
N VAL A 96 -23.38 -3.52 -3.09
CA VAL A 96 -22.04 -3.52 -3.67
C VAL A 96 -21.16 -4.54 -2.95
N THR A 97 -20.51 -5.41 -3.71
CA THR A 97 -19.63 -6.48 -3.22
C THR A 97 -18.18 -6.31 -3.65
N GLY A 98 -17.91 -5.41 -4.59
CA GLY A 98 -16.54 -5.18 -5.08
C GLY A 98 -16.29 -3.74 -5.51
N ILE A 99 -15.05 -3.30 -5.31
CA ILE A 99 -14.50 -2.01 -5.77
C ILE A 99 -13.38 -2.33 -6.76
N GLY A 100 -13.50 -1.84 -7.99
CA GLY A 100 -12.58 -2.12 -9.09
C GLY A 100 -11.25 -1.38 -9.00
N ASN A 101 -10.34 -1.72 -9.92
CA ASN A 101 -9.03 -1.09 -10.02
C ASN A 101 -9.16 0.43 -10.26
N SER A 102 -8.36 1.20 -9.53
CA SER A 102 -8.33 2.67 -9.65
C SER A 102 -9.70 3.36 -9.49
N ALA A 103 -10.69 2.71 -8.87
CA ALA A 103 -12.07 3.20 -8.82
C ALA A 103 -12.19 4.62 -8.27
N PHE A 104 -11.39 5.00 -7.28
CA PHE A 104 -11.32 6.32 -6.65
C PHE A 104 -9.93 6.96 -6.79
N ALA A 105 -9.11 6.48 -7.71
CA ALA A 105 -7.77 7.02 -7.89
C ALA A 105 -7.81 8.55 -8.17
N PHE A 106 -6.92 9.30 -7.51
CA PHE A 106 -6.82 10.76 -7.61
C PHE A 106 -8.04 11.55 -7.11
N CYS A 107 -8.93 10.95 -6.32
CA CYS A 107 -10.00 11.68 -5.63
C CYS A 107 -9.41 12.52 -4.48
N THR A 108 -8.66 13.56 -4.83
CA THR A 108 -7.88 14.37 -3.87
C THR A 108 -8.71 15.15 -2.87
N SER A 109 -10.03 15.33 -3.13
CA SER A 109 -10.97 16.03 -2.24
C SER A 109 -11.72 15.09 -1.29
N LEU A 110 -11.63 13.77 -1.49
CA LEU A 110 -12.33 12.78 -0.67
C LEU A 110 -11.69 12.70 0.72
N THR A 111 -12.46 13.09 1.74
CA THR A 111 -11.96 13.17 3.13
C THR A 111 -12.24 11.92 3.96
N SER A 112 -13.33 11.24 3.66
CA SER A 112 -13.74 9.98 4.30
C SER A 112 -14.63 9.17 3.38
N LEU A 113 -14.63 7.86 3.57
CA LEU A 113 -15.48 6.92 2.83
C LEU A 113 -15.88 5.78 3.76
N GLU A 114 -17.17 5.48 3.81
CA GLU A 114 -17.70 4.27 4.44
C GLU A 114 -17.84 3.17 3.37
N ILE A 115 -17.03 2.11 3.51
CA ILE A 115 -17.12 0.92 2.66
C ILE A 115 -18.04 -0.07 3.35
N PRO A 116 -19.16 -0.49 2.73
CA PRO A 116 -20.11 -1.41 3.37
C PRO A 116 -19.49 -2.81 3.60
N ASN A 117 -19.93 -3.49 4.64
CA ASN A 117 -19.46 -4.84 5.01
C ASN A 117 -19.75 -5.93 3.96
N SER A 118 -20.55 -5.63 2.95
CA SER A 118 -20.79 -6.49 1.77
C SER A 118 -19.59 -6.55 0.82
N VAL A 119 -18.69 -5.55 0.87
CA VAL A 119 -17.52 -5.51 0.00
C VAL A 119 -16.49 -6.55 0.46
N THR A 120 -16.10 -7.40 -0.48
CA THR A 120 -15.13 -8.48 -0.28
C THR A 120 -13.84 -8.32 -1.09
N SER A 121 -13.81 -7.36 -2.03
CA SER A 121 -12.64 -7.07 -2.85
C SER A 121 -12.46 -5.58 -3.11
N ILE A 122 -11.21 -5.12 -3.00
CA ILE A 122 -10.77 -3.77 -3.33
C ILE A 122 -9.60 -3.91 -4.28
N GLY A 123 -9.78 -3.47 -5.53
CA GLY A 123 -8.78 -3.65 -6.59
C GLY A 123 -7.55 -2.77 -6.41
N SER A 124 -6.50 -3.10 -7.15
CA SER A 124 -5.24 -2.35 -7.19
C SER A 124 -5.46 -0.87 -7.51
N TYR A 125 -4.68 0.00 -6.85
CA TYR A 125 -4.74 1.47 -7.04
C TYR A 125 -6.09 2.11 -6.66
N ALA A 126 -7.01 1.41 -5.99
CA ALA A 126 -8.39 1.87 -5.81
C ALA A 126 -8.48 3.27 -5.19
N PHE A 127 -7.62 3.61 -4.25
CA PHE A 127 -7.57 4.90 -3.53
C PHE A 127 -6.22 5.60 -3.68
N ILE A 128 -5.44 5.25 -4.72
CA ILE A 128 -4.15 5.94 -4.95
C ILE A 128 -4.36 7.46 -5.06
N GLU A 129 -3.47 8.26 -4.41
CA GLU A 129 -3.53 9.73 -4.44
C GLU A 129 -4.83 10.33 -3.86
N CYS A 130 -5.60 9.60 -3.05
CA CYS A 130 -6.67 10.20 -2.24
C CYS A 130 -6.04 10.99 -1.08
N SER A 131 -5.35 12.07 -1.41
CA SER A 131 -4.46 12.79 -0.49
C SER A 131 -5.16 13.44 0.71
N SER A 132 -6.48 13.72 0.61
CA SER A 132 -7.28 14.25 1.73
C SER A 132 -7.94 13.17 2.59
N LEU A 133 -7.85 11.88 2.20
CA LEU A 133 -8.49 10.78 2.92
C LEU A 133 -7.85 10.62 4.30
N ALA A 134 -8.57 11.03 5.34
CA ALA A 134 -8.05 11.05 6.72
C ALA A 134 -8.29 9.72 7.46
N SER A 135 -9.35 9.02 7.11
CA SER A 135 -9.70 7.71 7.68
C SER A 135 -10.48 6.86 6.69
N ILE A 136 -10.29 5.56 6.76
CA ILE A 136 -11.05 4.56 6.02
C ILE A 136 -11.05 3.28 6.84
N GLU A 137 -12.18 2.56 6.82
CA GLU A 137 -12.32 1.25 7.44
C GLU A 137 -12.32 0.17 6.35
N ILE A 138 -11.47 -0.84 6.49
CA ILE A 138 -11.44 -1.99 5.58
C ILE A 138 -12.44 -3.03 6.09
N PRO A 139 -13.43 -3.44 5.28
CA PRO A 139 -14.41 -4.44 5.70
C PRO A 139 -13.80 -5.81 6.02
N ASN A 140 -14.40 -6.52 7.00
CA ASN A 140 -13.96 -7.86 7.41
C ASN A 140 -14.11 -8.95 6.32
N GLY A 141 -14.72 -8.64 5.17
CA GLY A 141 -14.79 -9.54 4.01
C GLY A 141 -13.58 -9.46 3.08
N VAL A 142 -12.75 -8.41 3.21
CA VAL A 142 -11.58 -8.19 2.35
C VAL A 142 -10.44 -9.09 2.81
N THR A 143 -9.89 -9.86 1.88
CA THR A 143 -8.80 -10.82 2.14
C THR A 143 -7.43 -10.32 1.74
N ASP A 144 -7.36 -9.35 0.85
CA ASP A 144 -6.11 -8.84 0.29
C ASP A 144 -6.15 -7.31 0.17
N ILE A 145 -5.08 -6.65 0.58
CA ILE A 145 -4.83 -5.23 0.28
C ILE A 145 -3.91 -5.23 -0.92
N ASP A 146 -4.48 -5.01 -2.10
CA ASP A 146 -3.77 -5.12 -3.37
C ASP A 146 -2.68 -4.05 -3.59
N GLU A 147 -2.02 -4.13 -4.76
CA GLU A 147 -0.97 -3.19 -5.14
C GLU A 147 -1.46 -1.73 -5.09
N ARG A 148 -0.71 -0.88 -4.38
CA ARG A 148 -0.89 0.59 -4.30
C ARG A 148 -2.29 1.08 -3.92
N VAL A 149 -3.08 0.27 -3.23
CA VAL A 149 -4.47 0.63 -2.87
C VAL A 149 -4.54 1.99 -2.18
N PHE A 150 -3.66 2.29 -1.22
CA PHE A 150 -3.63 3.54 -0.46
C PHE A 150 -2.36 4.36 -0.70
N SER A 151 -1.64 4.10 -1.78
CA SER A 151 -0.41 4.83 -2.09
C SER A 151 -0.70 6.35 -2.20
N PHE A 152 0.14 7.18 -1.55
CA PHE A 152 -0.02 8.64 -1.47
C PHE A 152 -1.32 9.14 -0.79
N CYS A 153 -1.97 8.33 0.05
CA CYS A 153 -3.00 8.82 0.98
C CYS A 153 -2.33 9.59 2.13
N THR A 154 -1.82 10.78 1.85
CA THR A 154 -0.94 11.54 2.75
C THR A 154 -1.60 12.02 4.02
N SER A 155 -2.92 12.16 4.04
CA SER A 155 -3.70 12.55 5.23
C SER A 155 -4.18 11.36 6.06
N LEU A 156 -3.98 10.10 5.61
CA LEU A 156 -4.41 8.91 6.33
C LEU A 156 -3.62 8.77 7.63
N THR A 157 -4.30 8.97 8.77
CA THR A 157 -3.64 9.02 10.10
C THR A 157 -3.65 7.69 10.84
N SER A 158 -4.67 6.89 10.60
CA SER A 158 -4.85 5.57 11.20
C SER A 158 -5.61 4.66 10.27
N LEU A 159 -5.29 3.37 10.30
CA LEU A 159 -6.00 2.32 9.58
C LEU A 159 -5.84 1.02 10.37
N GLU A 160 -6.95 0.33 10.56
CA GLU A 160 -6.97 -1.03 11.09
C GLU A 160 -6.96 -2.03 9.94
N ILE A 161 -6.04 -2.99 9.98
CA ILE A 161 -6.00 -4.12 9.03
C ILE A 161 -6.80 -5.26 9.69
N PRO A 162 -7.95 -5.67 9.12
CA PRO A 162 -8.78 -6.70 9.73
C PRO A 162 -8.12 -8.09 9.65
N ASN A 163 -8.51 -8.98 10.57
CA ASN A 163 -8.01 -10.35 10.62
C ASN A 163 -8.42 -11.24 9.42
N SER A 164 -9.21 -10.73 8.50
CA SER A 164 -9.51 -11.39 7.22
C SER A 164 -8.37 -11.23 6.20
N VAL A 165 -7.53 -10.18 6.34
CA VAL A 165 -6.46 -9.90 5.40
C VAL A 165 -5.33 -10.91 5.54
N THR A 166 -4.94 -11.50 4.43
CA THR A 166 -3.87 -12.50 4.33
C THR A 166 -2.63 -11.99 3.59
N SER A 167 -2.78 -10.94 2.78
CA SER A 167 -1.65 -10.33 2.07
C SER A 167 -1.76 -8.80 1.98
N ILE A 168 -0.60 -8.14 1.99
CA ILE A 168 -0.43 -6.71 1.73
C ILE A 168 0.44 -6.58 0.49
N GLY A 169 -0.12 -5.97 -0.57
CA GLY A 169 0.51 -5.83 -1.88
C GLY A 169 1.65 -4.82 -1.92
N SER A 170 2.38 -4.83 -3.03
CA SER A 170 3.50 -3.91 -3.26
C SER A 170 3.04 -2.46 -3.22
N SER A 171 3.78 -1.61 -2.50
CA SER A 171 3.50 -0.17 -2.36
C SER A 171 2.10 0.15 -1.82
N ALA A 172 1.43 -0.78 -1.12
CA ALA A 172 0.03 -0.61 -0.69
C ALA A 172 -0.21 0.67 0.10
N PHE A 173 0.75 1.08 0.95
CA PHE A 173 0.75 2.30 1.78
C PHE A 173 1.92 3.22 1.46
N TYR A 174 2.44 3.15 0.23
CA TYR A 174 3.59 3.96 -0.19
C TYR A 174 3.31 5.46 0.00
N HIS A 175 4.20 6.17 0.73
CA HIS A 175 4.04 7.59 1.06
C HIS A 175 2.74 7.98 1.81
N CYS A 176 2.17 7.10 2.63
CA CYS A 176 1.13 7.46 3.62
C CYS A 176 1.77 8.24 4.77
N GLN A 177 2.12 9.51 4.53
CA GLN A 177 2.93 10.32 5.45
C GLN A 177 2.22 10.68 6.76
N GLY A 178 0.87 10.67 6.75
CA GLY A 178 0.05 10.91 7.93
C GLY A 178 -0.06 9.73 8.88
N LEU A 179 0.23 8.51 8.40
CA LEU A 179 0.07 7.27 9.17
C LEU A 179 1.03 7.25 10.36
N THR A 180 0.48 7.15 11.58
CA THR A 180 1.27 7.26 12.82
C THR A 180 1.64 5.92 13.44
N SER A 181 0.81 4.91 13.25
CA SER A 181 1.04 3.54 13.72
C SER A 181 0.41 2.53 12.80
N ILE A 182 0.96 1.32 12.76
CA ILE A 182 0.36 0.19 12.03
C ILE A 182 0.54 -1.10 12.84
N GLU A 183 -0.53 -1.87 12.95
CA GLU A 183 -0.51 -3.24 13.43
C GLU A 183 -0.87 -4.17 12.29
N ILE A 184 0.04 -5.08 11.93
CA ILE A 184 -0.16 -6.11 10.92
C ILE A 184 -0.57 -7.39 11.65
N PRO A 185 -1.80 -7.87 11.44
CA PRO A 185 -2.34 -9.00 12.20
C PRO A 185 -1.65 -10.32 11.86
N ASP A 186 -1.82 -11.30 12.74
CA ASP A 186 -1.25 -12.65 12.58
C ASP A 186 -1.81 -13.41 11.37
N SER A 187 -2.90 -12.95 10.77
CA SER A 187 -3.48 -13.53 9.55
C SER A 187 -2.66 -13.21 8.30
N VAL A 188 -1.92 -12.09 8.30
CA VAL A 188 -1.10 -11.68 7.14
C VAL A 188 0.13 -12.58 7.05
N THR A 189 0.33 -13.16 5.87
CA THR A 189 1.46 -14.05 5.57
C THR A 189 2.56 -13.39 4.75
N SER A 190 2.20 -12.35 3.98
CA SER A 190 3.15 -11.65 3.11
C SER A 190 2.91 -10.14 3.06
N ILE A 191 3.99 -9.40 3.00
CA ILE A 191 4.05 -7.94 2.80
C ILE A 191 4.89 -7.70 1.55
N GLY A 192 4.36 -6.96 0.58
CA GLY A 192 5.01 -6.68 -0.70
C GLY A 192 6.13 -5.64 -0.61
N ASP A 193 6.86 -5.50 -1.71
CA ASP A 193 7.93 -4.51 -1.85
C ASP A 193 7.41 -3.09 -1.63
N TYR A 194 8.16 -2.25 -0.92
CA TYR A 194 7.83 -0.85 -0.65
C TYR A 194 6.49 -0.63 0.07
N ALA A 195 5.89 -1.65 0.69
CA ALA A 195 4.51 -1.56 1.20
C ALA A 195 4.25 -0.35 2.08
N PHE A 196 5.18 0.04 2.96
CA PHE A 196 5.12 1.20 3.86
C PHE A 196 6.25 2.21 3.60
N SER A 197 6.88 2.14 2.42
CA SER A 197 7.98 3.04 2.08
C SER A 197 7.55 4.50 2.13
N GLY A 198 8.36 5.37 2.75
CA GLY A 198 8.09 6.81 2.84
C GLY A 198 6.94 7.20 3.78
N CYS A 199 6.45 6.28 4.62
CA CYS A 199 5.50 6.61 5.70
C CYS A 199 6.23 7.41 6.79
N SER A 200 6.59 8.66 6.47
CA SER A 200 7.46 9.49 7.32
C SER A 200 6.86 9.88 8.67
N GLY A 201 5.54 9.79 8.83
CA GLY A 201 4.84 10.00 10.11
C GLY A 201 4.76 8.76 10.99
N LEU A 202 5.12 7.58 10.46
CA LEU A 202 4.99 6.32 11.18
C LEU A 202 5.98 6.25 12.35
N THR A 203 5.47 6.16 13.58
CA THR A 203 6.27 6.14 14.81
C THR A 203 6.47 4.73 15.36
N SER A 204 5.52 3.83 15.11
CA SER A 204 5.56 2.44 15.55
C SER A 204 4.93 1.48 14.57
N ALA A 205 5.48 0.26 14.48
CA ALA A 205 4.91 -0.83 13.69
C ALA A 205 4.97 -2.14 14.49
N VAL A 206 3.92 -2.95 14.37
CA VAL A 206 3.88 -4.33 14.91
C VAL A 206 3.68 -5.28 13.73
N ILE A 207 4.57 -6.25 13.59
CA ILE A 207 4.52 -7.28 12.53
C ILE A 207 4.11 -8.60 13.18
N GLY A 208 2.93 -9.12 12.81
CA GLY A 208 2.33 -10.31 13.38
C GLY A 208 3.10 -11.61 13.11
N ASN A 209 2.78 -12.65 13.88
CA ASN A 209 3.46 -13.95 13.80
C ASN A 209 3.25 -14.71 12.48
N GLY A 210 2.17 -14.41 11.73
CA GLY A 210 1.89 -15.05 10.45
C GLY A 210 2.81 -14.60 9.32
N VAL A 211 3.42 -13.42 9.46
CA VAL A 211 4.25 -12.84 8.40
C VAL A 211 5.54 -13.64 8.25
N THR A 212 5.67 -14.31 7.12
CA THR A 212 6.87 -15.11 6.77
C THR A 212 7.69 -14.45 5.67
N ASN A 213 7.08 -13.60 4.87
CA ASN A 213 7.73 -12.91 3.75
C ASN A 213 7.48 -11.40 3.81
N ILE A 214 8.55 -10.63 3.79
CA ILE A 214 8.52 -9.17 3.69
C ILE A 214 9.37 -8.77 2.49
N GLY A 215 8.75 -8.04 1.57
CA GLY A 215 9.39 -7.55 0.36
C GLY A 215 10.50 -6.53 0.62
N GLU A 216 11.30 -6.26 -0.40
CA GLU A 216 12.39 -5.29 -0.32
C GLU A 216 11.85 -3.89 0.02
N ARG A 217 12.63 -3.13 0.83
CA ARG A 217 12.33 -1.73 1.16
C ARG A 217 10.96 -1.48 1.79
N ALA A 218 10.40 -2.49 2.48
CA ALA A 218 9.05 -2.40 3.01
C ALA A 218 8.82 -1.18 3.91
N PHE A 219 9.80 -0.77 4.72
CA PHE A 219 9.75 0.40 5.62
C PHE A 219 10.84 1.44 5.32
N VAL A 220 11.38 1.46 4.09
CA VAL A 220 12.45 2.43 3.74
C VAL A 220 11.95 3.86 3.91
N TYR A 221 12.80 4.73 4.50
CA TYR A 221 12.50 6.14 4.77
C TYR A 221 11.28 6.41 5.67
N CYS A 222 10.91 5.47 6.55
CA CYS A 222 10.01 5.74 7.67
C CYS A 222 10.78 6.55 8.75
N SER A 223 11.04 7.82 8.45
CA SER A 223 12.01 8.63 9.21
C SER A 223 11.62 8.91 10.66
N SER A 224 10.33 8.85 11.01
CA SER A 224 9.83 9.00 12.40
C SER A 224 9.72 7.68 13.16
N LEU A 225 10.02 6.54 12.53
CA LEU A 225 9.86 5.22 13.14
C LEU A 225 10.86 5.07 14.30
N THR A 226 10.35 4.96 15.53
CA THR A 226 11.16 4.86 16.74
C THR A 226 11.28 3.43 17.24
N SER A 227 10.25 2.61 17.00
CA SER A 227 10.20 1.21 17.44
C SER A 227 9.47 0.32 16.43
N VAL A 228 9.96 -0.91 16.30
CA VAL A 228 9.32 -1.97 15.53
C VAL A 228 9.32 -3.24 16.37
N GLU A 229 8.14 -3.85 16.54
CA GLU A 229 7.99 -5.19 17.09
C GLU A 229 7.88 -6.18 15.92
N ILE A 230 8.87 -7.07 15.78
CA ILE A 230 8.88 -8.14 14.78
C ILE A 230 8.63 -9.46 15.51
N ARG A 231 7.46 -10.06 15.30
CA ARG A 231 7.14 -11.34 15.94
C ARG A 231 7.76 -12.54 15.20
N ASN A 232 7.71 -13.72 15.82
CA ASN A 232 8.33 -14.94 15.28
C ASN A 232 7.59 -15.44 14.02
N GLY A 233 8.15 -15.28 12.87
CA GLY A 233 7.61 -15.70 11.56
C GLY A 233 8.56 -15.28 10.46
N VAL A 234 9.11 -14.08 10.63
CA VAL A 234 10.08 -13.48 9.70
C VAL A 234 11.41 -14.22 9.75
N THR A 235 11.94 -14.62 8.60
CA THR A 235 13.18 -15.39 8.49
C THR A 235 14.40 -14.57 8.10
N SER A 236 14.21 -13.35 7.61
CA SER A 236 15.29 -12.39 7.33
C SER A 236 14.85 -10.95 7.60
N ILE A 237 15.80 -10.10 7.99
CA ILE A 237 15.61 -8.65 7.87
C ILE A 237 16.02 -8.30 6.45
N GLY A 238 15.04 -8.11 5.57
CA GLY A 238 15.22 -8.07 4.11
C GLY A 238 15.99 -6.85 3.60
N VAL A 239 16.29 -6.87 2.29
CA VAL A 239 17.08 -5.83 1.61
C VAL A 239 16.45 -4.45 1.83
N ARG A 240 17.24 -3.54 2.41
CA ARG A 240 16.87 -2.14 2.70
C ARG A 240 15.59 -1.97 3.52
N MET A 241 15.20 -2.99 4.28
CA MET A 241 13.91 -3.02 4.98
C MET A 241 13.69 -1.77 5.83
N PHE A 242 14.70 -1.31 6.57
CA PHE A 242 14.67 -0.13 7.46
C PHE A 242 15.67 0.96 7.03
N GLU A 243 16.13 0.95 5.78
CA GLU A 243 17.02 2.00 5.28
C GLU A 243 16.41 3.38 5.50
N GLY A 244 17.18 4.30 6.07
CA GLY A 244 16.76 5.68 6.31
C GLY A 244 15.69 5.85 7.41
N CYS A 245 15.48 4.85 8.26
CA CYS A 245 14.66 4.98 9.49
C CYS A 245 15.47 5.73 10.54
N THR A 246 15.67 7.04 10.32
CA THR A 246 16.61 7.88 11.07
C THR A 246 16.29 8.05 12.53
N SER A 247 15.04 7.83 12.97
CA SER A 247 14.59 7.90 14.36
C SER A 247 14.61 6.55 15.09
N LEU A 248 14.91 5.45 14.38
CA LEU A 248 14.87 4.10 14.96
C LEU A 248 15.98 3.94 16.01
N THR A 249 15.58 3.71 17.26
CA THR A 249 16.51 3.64 18.40
C THR A 249 16.92 2.23 18.77
N SER A 250 16.02 1.28 18.58
CA SER A 250 16.23 -0.14 18.85
C SER A 250 15.27 -1.00 18.01
N VAL A 251 15.68 -2.23 17.70
CA VAL A 251 14.84 -3.27 17.10
C VAL A 251 15.13 -4.58 17.83
N GLU A 252 14.07 -5.28 18.22
CA GLU A 252 14.17 -6.65 18.67
C GLU A 252 14.08 -7.59 17.44
N ILE A 253 15.18 -8.28 17.17
CA ILE A 253 15.26 -9.26 16.07
C ILE A 253 14.85 -10.63 16.62
N PRO A 254 13.78 -11.27 16.11
CA PRO A 254 13.33 -12.56 16.63
C PRO A 254 14.29 -13.71 16.26
N ASN A 255 14.25 -14.79 17.06
CA ASN A 255 15.06 -15.97 16.84
C ASN A 255 14.72 -16.79 15.57
N SER A 256 13.71 -16.39 14.82
CA SER A 256 13.41 -16.94 13.48
C SER A 256 14.31 -16.36 12.38
N VAL A 257 14.95 -15.20 12.62
CA VAL A 257 15.78 -14.52 11.63
C VAL A 257 17.14 -15.21 11.50
N THR A 258 17.52 -15.53 10.27
CA THR A 258 18.80 -16.19 9.93
C THR A 258 19.75 -15.30 9.15
N CYS A 259 19.27 -14.21 8.58
CA CYS A 259 20.07 -13.28 7.77
C CYS A 259 19.68 -11.81 8.04
N ILE A 260 20.65 -10.92 8.12
CA ILE A 260 20.47 -9.47 8.03
C ILE A 260 20.99 -9.06 6.66
N ASP A 261 20.05 -8.73 5.76
CA ASP A 261 20.31 -8.53 4.34
C ASP A 261 20.98 -7.19 4.00
N VAL A 262 21.27 -7.02 2.71
CA VAL A 262 21.98 -5.84 2.18
C VAL A 262 21.25 -4.55 2.55
N GLU A 263 21.99 -3.61 3.17
CA GLU A 263 21.50 -2.27 3.55
C GLU A 263 20.27 -2.29 4.50
N ALA A 264 20.04 -3.39 5.22
CA ALA A 264 18.83 -3.60 6.04
C ALA A 264 18.57 -2.47 7.04
N PHE A 265 19.61 -1.92 7.68
CA PHE A 265 19.58 -0.79 8.62
C PHE A 265 20.45 0.39 8.16
N ASN A 266 20.73 0.49 6.85
CA ASN A 266 21.50 1.59 6.31
C ASN A 266 20.91 2.95 6.73
N MET A 267 21.75 3.86 7.23
CA MET A 267 21.34 5.20 7.69
C MET A 267 20.32 5.22 8.85
N CYS A 268 20.24 4.17 9.68
CA CYS A 268 19.52 4.21 10.97
C CYS A 268 20.33 4.99 11.97
N THR A 269 20.41 6.31 11.79
CA THR A 269 21.35 7.18 12.49
C THR A 269 21.11 7.30 14.01
N SER A 270 19.90 7.00 14.50
CA SER A 270 19.56 6.99 15.92
C SER A 270 19.68 5.61 16.58
N LEU A 271 20.03 4.55 15.84
CA LEU A 271 20.16 3.20 16.37
C LEU A 271 21.34 3.14 17.34
N THR A 272 21.04 2.98 18.64
CA THR A 272 22.07 3.01 19.71
C THR A 272 22.59 1.64 20.08
N SER A 273 21.74 0.62 19.95
CA SER A 273 22.06 -0.77 20.23
C SER A 273 21.18 -1.70 19.43
N ILE A 274 21.70 -2.87 19.11
CA ILE A 274 20.95 -3.95 18.49
C ILE A 274 21.53 -5.28 19.00
N GLU A 275 20.63 -6.20 19.36
CA GLU A 275 21.00 -7.56 19.70
C GLU A 275 20.85 -8.45 18.46
N ILE A 276 21.91 -9.13 18.06
CA ILE A 276 21.91 -10.10 16.96
C ILE A 276 21.69 -11.49 17.56
N PRO A 277 20.54 -12.14 17.29
CA PRO A 277 20.25 -13.44 17.88
C PRO A 277 21.16 -14.55 17.32
N ASN A 278 21.32 -15.61 18.12
CA ASN A 278 22.13 -16.78 17.74
C ASN A 278 21.59 -17.59 16.54
N SER A 279 20.47 -17.20 15.97
CA SER A 279 19.93 -17.76 14.72
C SER A 279 20.56 -17.14 13.47
N VAL A 280 21.12 -15.92 13.60
CA VAL A 280 21.72 -15.20 12.45
C VAL A 280 23.03 -15.84 12.06
N THR A 281 23.15 -16.18 10.76
CA THR A 281 24.33 -16.82 10.17
C THR A 281 25.14 -15.89 9.26
N SER A 282 24.50 -14.81 8.75
CA SER A 282 25.17 -13.81 7.90
C SER A 282 24.68 -12.40 8.16
N ILE A 283 25.60 -11.45 8.02
CA ILE A 283 25.36 -10.00 7.98
C ILE A 283 25.87 -9.53 6.63
N GLU A 284 24.99 -8.99 5.80
CA GLU A 284 25.30 -8.67 4.42
C GLU A 284 25.93 -7.27 4.23
N ASN A 285 26.26 -6.92 2.97
CA ASN A 285 26.93 -5.66 2.65
C ASN A 285 26.11 -4.45 3.12
N HIS A 286 26.79 -3.46 3.74
CA HIS A 286 26.21 -2.20 4.20
C HIS A 286 25.04 -2.38 5.21
N ALA A 287 24.89 -3.53 5.84
CA ALA A 287 23.74 -3.83 6.68
C ALA A 287 23.48 -2.76 7.76
N PHE A 288 24.53 -2.17 8.35
CA PHE A 288 24.49 -1.10 9.36
C PHE A 288 25.29 0.14 8.92
N PHE A 289 25.44 0.35 7.60
CA PHE A 289 26.19 1.49 7.09
C PHE A 289 25.61 2.82 7.60
N ASN A 290 26.47 3.72 8.10
CA ASN A 290 26.06 5.00 8.70
C ASN A 290 25.08 4.89 9.88
N CYS A 291 25.09 3.83 10.67
CA CYS A 291 24.44 3.80 11.99
C CYS A 291 25.26 4.59 13.01
N THR A 292 25.26 5.91 12.85
CA THR A 292 26.23 6.83 13.55
C THR A 292 26.11 6.84 15.05
N SER A 293 24.96 6.44 15.64
CA SER A 293 24.73 6.36 17.09
C SER A 293 25.03 4.98 17.69
N LEU A 294 25.33 3.97 16.88
CA LEU A 294 25.59 2.61 17.36
C LEU A 294 26.88 2.59 18.19
N THR A 295 26.76 2.23 19.49
CA THR A 295 27.87 2.33 20.45
C THR A 295 28.62 1.02 20.66
N ASN A 296 27.92 -0.09 20.55
CA ASN A 296 28.45 -1.43 20.74
C ASN A 296 27.73 -2.44 19.84
N ILE A 297 28.45 -3.49 19.45
CA ILE A 297 27.88 -4.63 18.74
C ILE A 297 28.53 -5.91 19.21
N GLU A 298 27.71 -6.92 19.45
CA GLU A 298 28.12 -8.29 19.70
C GLU A 298 27.65 -9.17 18.54
N ILE A 299 28.60 -9.77 17.81
CA ILE A 299 28.36 -10.67 16.70
C ILE A 299 28.47 -12.07 17.25
N PRO A 300 27.36 -12.87 17.28
CA PRO A 300 27.36 -14.18 17.91
C PRO A 300 28.19 -15.22 17.13
N ASP A 301 28.52 -16.32 17.79
CA ASP A 301 29.29 -17.43 17.21
C ASP A 301 28.59 -18.08 16.01
N SER A 302 27.30 -17.89 15.84
CA SER A 302 26.52 -18.41 14.70
C SER A 302 26.83 -17.70 13.38
N VAL A 303 27.28 -16.43 13.44
CA VAL A 303 27.58 -15.64 12.24
C VAL A 303 28.87 -16.17 11.60
N THR A 304 28.79 -16.55 10.33
CA THR A 304 29.93 -17.07 9.56
C THR A 304 30.52 -16.04 8.59
N SER A 305 29.74 -15.04 8.19
CA SER A 305 30.17 -14.02 7.24
C SER A 305 29.67 -12.63 7.60
N ILE A 306 30.53 -11.62 7.40
CA ILE A 306 30.24 -10.20 7.52
C ILE A 306 30.57 -9.55 6.19
N GLY A 307 29.57 -8.90 5.57
CA GLY A 307 29.67 -8.25 4.26
C GLY A 307 30.55 -6.98 4.27
N SER A 308 30.89 -6.52 3.08
CA SER A 308 31.69 -5.29 2.94
C SER A 308 30.90 -4.07 3.43
N PHE A 309 31.61 -3.13 4.10
CA PHE A 309 31.03 -1.89 4.63
C PHE A 309 29.90 -2.12 5.66
N ALA A 310 29.80 -3.31 6.25
CA ALA A 310 28.65 -3.65 7.11
C ALA A 310 28.46 -2.68 8.27
N PHE A 311 29.50 -2.14 8.87
CA PHE A 311 29.50 -1.15 9.96
C PHE A 311 30.29 0.10 9.61
N ASP A 312 30.54 0.37 8.33
CA ASP A 312 31.23 1.59 7.90
C ASP A 312 30.40 2.82 8.24
N GLY A 313 31.03 3.89 8.72
CA GLY A 313 30.36 5.10 9.18
C GLY A 313 29.65 4.96 10.54
N CYS A 314 29.81 3.87 11.30
CA CYS A 314 29.32 3.73 12.67
C CYS A 314 30.23 4.52 13.62
N THR A 315 30.22 5.84 13.55
CA THR A 315 31.21 6.73 14.18
C THR A 315 31.21 6.74 15.71
N SER A 316 30.13 6.27 16.36
CA SER A 316 30.05 6.12 17.83
C SER A 316 30.49 4.73 18.31
N LEU A 317 30.80 3.80 17.40
CA LEU A 317 31.10 2.42 17.73
C LEU A 317 32.43 2.31 18.48
N SER A 318 32.33 1.99 19.78
CA SER A 318 33.47 1.94 20.69
C SER A 318 33.81 0.54 21.16
N SER A 319 32.90 -0.41 21.00
CA SER A 319 33.08 -1.81 21.39
C SER A 319 32.51 -2.75 20.34
N VAL A 320 33.34 -3.71 19.91
CA VAL A 320 32.95 -4.77 18.98
C VAL A 320 33.43 -6.10 19.54
N VAL A 321 32.49 -7.03 19.72
CA VAL A 321 32.80 -8.43 20.06
C VAL A 321 32.47 -9.27 18.84
N ILE A 322 33.42 -10.04 18.34
CA ILE A 322 33.23 -10.92 17.19
C ILE A 322 33.33 -12.38 17.65
N GLY A 323 32.25 -13.13 17.42
CA GLY A 323 32.17 -14.54 17.72
C GLY A 323 33.17 -15.41 16.93
N ASN A 324 33.46 -16.56 17.46
CA ASN A 324 34.44 -17.47 16.90
C ASN A 324 34.01 -18.17 15.59
N GLY A 325 32.71 -18.03 15.20
CA GLY A 325 32.19 -18.61 13.97
C GLY A 325 32.53 -17.85 12.71
N VAL A 326 32.96 -16.56 12.83
CA VAL A 326 33.22 -15.72 11.67
C VAL A 326 34.43 -16.22 10.90
N THR A 327 34.22 -16.67 9.67
CA THR A 327 35.25 -17.18 8.75
C THR A 327 35.50 -16.27 7.55
N SER A 328 34.58 -15.34 7.29
CA SER A 328 34.68 -14.38 6.17
C SER A 328 34.34 -12.97 6.63
N ILE A 329 35.21 -12.00 6.34
CA ILE A 329 35.00 -10.57 6.61
C ILE A 329 35.27 -9.81 5.32
N GLY A 330 34.29 -9.00 4.91
CA GLY A 330 34.38 -8.15 3.72
C GLY A 330 35.37 -6.99 3.82
N HIS A 331 35.36 -6.11 2.85
CA HIS A 331 36.23 -4.93 2.83
C HIS A 331 35.59 -3.78 3.62
N TYR A 332 36.42 -2.99 4.32
CA TYR A 332 36.01 -1.75 4.99
C TYR A 332 34.85 -1.93 5.98
N VAL A 333 34.84 -3.06 6.70
CA VAL A 333 33.72 -3.40 7.61
C VAL A 333 33.53 -2.38 8.72
N PHE A 334 34.61 -1.79 9.25
CA PHE A 334 34.65 -0.84 10.38
C PHE A 334 35.46 0.41 10.02
N PHE A 335 35.23 0.99 8.86
CA PHE A 335 36.00 2.15 8.37
C PHE A 335 35.42 3.48 8.81
#